data_79b33847864f405532f75ceebf98e6e6
#
_entry.id   79b33847864f405532f75ceebf98e6e6
#
_cell.length_a   1.000
_cell.length_b   1.000
_cell.length_c   1.000
_cell.angle_alpha   90.00
_cell.angle_beta   90.00
_cell.angle_gamma   90.00
#
_symmetry.space_group_name_H-M   'P 1'
#
loop_
_entity.id
_entity.type
_entity.pdbx_description
1 polymer ?
#
loop_
_entity_poly.entity_id
_entity_poly.type
_entity_poly.pdbx_seq_one_letter_code
_entity_poly.pdbx_strand_id
1 'polypeptide(L)'
;METINKEDIKFLKFPKKEVLCNKDQQKIRRYRLGRALSLGNLEHEKVGIFFQDNIGVKKVETTVWGITDKSVILKESTIIPLERILKVS
;
A
#
# COMPACT_ATOMS: atom_id res chain seq x y z
N MET A 1 -0.43 -9.89 -13.05
CA MET A 1 -0.23 -9.28 -11.71
C MET A 1 -0.18 -10.36 -10.66
N GLU A 2 0.80 -10.30 -9.79
CA GLU A 2 1.03 -11.33 -8.78
C GLU A 2 0.48 -10.89 -7.43
N THR A 3 -0.27 -11.77 -6.76
CA THR A 3 -0.69 -11.56 -5.38
C THR A 3 0.34 -12.23 -4.46
N ILE A 4 0.89 -11.47 -3.54
CA ILE A 4 1.93 -11.98 -2.63
C ILE A 4 1.48 -11.88 -1.18
N ASN A 5 2.17 -12.59 -0.30
CA ASN A 5 1.96 -12.51 1.13
C ASN A 5 2.69 -11.29 1.71
N LYS A 6 2.13 -10.68 2.76
CA LYS A 6 2.76 -9.52 3.38
C LYS A 6 4.16 -9.83 3.90
N GLU A 7 4.43 -11.07 4.29
CA GLU A 7 5.74 -11.49 4.77
C GLU A 7 6.83 -11.39 3.71
N ASP A 8 6.44 -11.43 2.42
CA ASP A 8 7.39 -11.36 1.32
C ASP A 8 7.78 -9.94 0.94
N ILE A 9 7.04 -8.94 1.43
CA ILE A 9 7.29 -7.54 1.07
C ILE A 9 8.69 -7.09 1.51
N LYS A 10 9.19 -7.59 2.63
CA LYS A 10 10.52 -7.23 3.13
C LYS A 10 11.65 -7.61 2.18
N PHE A 11 11.41 -8.54 1.27
CA PHE A 11 12.40 -8.97 0.29
C PHE A 11 12.35 -8.15 -1.01
N LEU A 12 11.35 -7.29 -1.16
CA LEU A 12 11.19 -6.48 -2.36
C LEU A 12 12.00 -5.19 -2.25
N LYS A 13 12.40 -4.69 -3.42
CA LYS A 13 13.11 -3.41 -3.52
C LYS A 13 12.18 -2.37 -4.13
N PHE A 14 12.14 -1.20 -3.52
CA PHE A 14 11.28 -0.12 -3.96
C PHE A 14 12.11 1.06 -4.44
N PRO A 15 12.11 1.35 -5.76
CA PRO A 15 12.71 2.60 -6.24
C PRO A 15 12.00 3.81 -5.65
N LYS A 16 12.69 4.93 -5.55
CA LYS A 16 12.15 6.15 -4.91
C LYS A 16 11.36 7.05 -5.87
N LYS A 17 10.87 6.49 -6.96
CA LYS A 17 10.12 7.26 -7.95
C LYS A 17 8.62 7.09 -7.73
N GLU A 18 7.87 8.21 -7.79
CA GLU A 18 6.40 8.17 -7.68
C GLU A 18 5.81 7.46 -8.90
N VAL A 19 4.94 6.45 -8.65
CA VAL A 19 4.31 5.69 -9.71
C VAL A 19 3.06 6.36 -10.27
N LEU A 20 2.44 7.28 -9.52
CA LEU A 20 1.27 8.05 -9.96
C LEU A 20 1.69 9.47 -10.30
N CYS A 21 1.75 9.79 -11.60
CA CYS A 21 2.14 11.13 -12.05
C CYS A 21 1.00 12.15 -11.92
N ASN A 22 -0.24 11.68 -11.86
CA ASN A 22 -1.42 12.54 -11.79
C ASN A 22 -1.76 12.86 -10.34
N LYS A 23 -1.86 14.17 -10.02
CA LYS A 23 -2.16 14.60 -8.64
C LYS A 23 -3.53 14.15 -8.16
N ASP A 24 -4.52 14.06 -9.04
CA ASP A 24 -5.84 13.58 -8.68
C ASP A 24 -5.81 12.13 -8.26
N GLN A 25 -5.03 11.30 -8.95
CA GLN A 25 -4.85 9.91 -8.58
C GLN A 25 -4.12 9.78 -7.25
N GLN A 26 -3.15 10.65 -6.97
CA GLN A 26 -2.47 10.68 -5.68
C GLN A 26 -3.44 11.03 -4.54
N LYS A 27 -4.36 11.97 -4.78
CA LYS A 27 -5.39 12.33 -3.79
C LYS A 27 -6.35 11.18 -3.54
N ILE A 28 -6.77 10.49 -4.59
CA ILE A 28 -7.65 9.32 -4.46
C ILE A 28 -6.95 8.23 -3.68
N ARG A 29 -5.67 7.97 -3.97
CA ARG A 29 -4.87 7.00 -3.24
C ARG A 29 -4.85 7.34 -1.74
N ARG A 30 -4.57 8.57 -1.40
CA ARG A 30 -4.53 9.03 0.00
C ARG A 30 -5.89 8.86 0.68
N TYR A 31 -6.96 9.22 0.00
CA TYR A 31 -8.31 9.08 0.53
C TYR A 31 -8.64 7.61 0.82
N ARG A 32 -8.35 6.74 -0.13
CA ARG A 32 -8.63 5.31 0.02
C ARG A 32 -7.79 4.65 1.11
N LEU A 33 -6.54 5.10 1.25
CA LEU A 33 -5.69 4.63 2.35
C LEU A 33 -6.23 5.05 3.70
N GLY A 34 -6.73 6.29 3.81
CA GLY A 34 -7.36 6.75 5.04
C GLY A 34 -8.58 5.92 5.40
N ARG A 35 -9.41 5.57 4.43
CA ARG A 35 -10.55 4.68 4.67
C ARG A 35 -10.11 3.29 5.07
N ALA A 36 -9.08 2.75 4.42
CA ALA A 36 -8.56 1.44 4.76
C ALA A 36 -8.03 1.41 6.20
N LEU A 37 -7.38 2.48 6.63
CA LEU A 37 -6.90 2.61 8.00
C LEU A 37 -8.07 2.57 8.99
N SER A 38 -9.13 3.33 8.73
CA SER A 38 -10.31 3.35 9.58
C SER A 38 -10.96 1.97 9.67
N LEU A 39 -11.14 1.29 8.54
CA LEU A 39 -11.72 -0.05 8.51
C LEU A 39 -10.85 -1.05 9.24
N GLY A 40 -9.53 -0.94 9.10
CA GLY A 40 -8.60 -1.82 9.80
C GLY A 40 -8.66 -1.65 11.31
N ASN A 41 -8.76 -0.40 11.78
CA ASN A 41 -8.81 -0.10 13.21
C ASN A 41 -10.14 -0.48 13.85
N LEU A 42 -11.25 -0.29 13.14
CA LEU A 42 -12.59 -0.51 13.69
C LEU A 42 -13.09 -1.94 13.47
N GLU A 43 -12.81 -2.52 12.31
CA GLU A 43 -13.41 -3.78 11.89
C GLU A 43 -12.39 -4.86 11.55
N HIS A 44 -11.10 -4.54 11.61
CA HIS A 44 -10.01 -5.46 11.24
C HIS A 44 -10.13 -6.00 9.82
N GLU A 45 -10.71 -5.20 8.91
CA GLU A 45 -10.88 -5.62 7.52
C GLU A 45 -9.59 -5.60 6.75
N LYS A 46 -9.47 -6.56 5.84
CA LYS A 46 -8.38 -6.60 4.88
C LYS A 46 -8.74 -5.82 3.63
N VAL A 47 -7.75 -5.16 3.05
CA VAL A 47 -7.90 -4.46 1.78
C VAL A 47 -6.84 -4.94 0.81
N GLY A 48 -7.11 -4.79 -0.48
CA GLY A 48 -6.13 -5.08 -1.52
C GLY A 48 -5.33 -3.84 -1.83
N ILE A 49 -4.00 -3.96 -1.75
CA ILE A 49 -3.09 -2.87 -2.08
C ILE A 49 -2.30 -3.25 -3.30
N PHE A 50 -2.42 -2.46 -4.37
CA PHE A 50 -1.67 -2.64 -5.60
C PHE A 50 -0.48 -1.70 -5.56
N PHE A 51 0.71 -2.25 -5.72
CA PHE A 51 1.94 -1.48 -5.65
C PHE A 51 2.94 -1.98 -6.68
N GLN A 52 3.98 -1.20 -6.90
CA GLN A 52 5.01 -1.54 -7.88
C GLN A 52 6.37 -1.54 -7.21
N ASP A 53 7.06 -2.68 -7.27
CA ASP A 53 8.45 -2.79 -6.82
C ASP A 53 9.39 -2.54 -8.01
N ASN A 54 10.66 -2.94 -7.90
CA ASN A 54 11.62 -2.73 -8.97
C ASN A 54 11.43 -3.68 -10.16
N ILE A 55 10.56 -4.68 -10.05
CA ILE A 55 10.33 -5.68 -11.09
C ILE A 55 9.00 -5.46 -11.78
N GLY A 56 7.93 -5.15 -11.04
CA GLY A 56 6.61 -5.00 -11.64
C GLY A 56 5.52 -4.77 -10.61
N VAL A 57 4.27 -4.89 -11.06
CA VAL A 57 3.10 -4.65 -10.23
C VAL A 57 2.74 -5.90 -9.43
N LYS A 58 2.47 -5.70 -8.15
CA LYS A 58 2.05 -6.77 -7.25
C LYS A 58 0.86 -6.32 -6.40
N LYS A 59 0.16 -7.27 -5.84
CA LYS A 59 -0.97 -7.03 -4.94
C LYS A 59 -0.74 -7.75 -3.62
N VAL A 60 -1.10 -7.10 -2.52
CA VAL A 60 -1.14 -7.73 -1.21
C VAL A 60 -2.51 -7.47 -0.58
N GLU A 61 -3.05 -8.47 0.09
CA GLU A 61 -4.30 -8.33 0.85
C GLU A 61 -3.98 -8.40 2.33
N THR A 62 -4.22 -7.31 3.04
CA THR A 62 -3.87 -7.21 4.44
C THR A 62 -4.58 -6.03 5.10
N THR A 63 -4.46 -5.93 6.41
CA THR A 63 -5.02 -4.84 7.19
C THR A 63 -4.00 -3.69 7.26
N VAL A 64 -4.46 -2.46 7.07
CA VAL A 64 -3.63 -1.27 7.23
C VAL A 64 -3.63 -0.88 8.71
N TRP A 65 -2.46 -0.82 9.33
CA TRP A 65 -2.31 -0.47 10.74
C TRP A 65 -1.98 0.99 10.96
N GLY A 66 -1.35 1.65 9.99
CA GLY A 66 -1.00 3.05 10.13
C GLY A 66 -0.56 3.66 8.82
N ILE A 67 -0.52 4.97 8.77
CA ILE A 67 -0.06 5.73 7.61
C ILE A 67 0.82 6.86 8.13
N THR A 68 2.01 6.97 7.56
CA THR A 68 2.90 8.11 7.82
C THR A 68 2.93 9.00 6.58
N ASP A 69 3.67 10.09 6.64
CA ASP A 69 3.85 10.97 5.49
C ASP A 69 4.63 10.31 4.34
N LYS A 70 5.31 9.20 4.60
CA LYS A 70 6.15 8.53 3.61
C LYS A 70 5.75 7.09 3.31
N SER A 71 5.01 6.44 4.20
CA SER A 71 4.79 4.99 4.09
C SER A 71 3.45 4.57 4.66
N VAL A 72 3.03 3.39 4.25
CA VAL A 72 1.87 2.70 4.83
C VAL A 72 2.40 1.56 5.68
N ILE A 73 1.91 1.46 6.91
CA ILE A 73 2.27 0.39 7.83
C ILE A 73 1.16 -0.65 7.81
N LEU A 74 1.53 -1.87 7.46
CA LEU A 74 0.61 -2.99 7.39
C LEU A 74 0.71 -3.83 8.66
N LYS A 75 -0.18 -4.79 8.78
CA LYS A 75 -0.16 -5.74 9.91
C LYS A 75 1.23 -6.35 10.07
N GLU A 76 1.65 -6.50 11.33
CA GLU A 76 2.97 -7.02 11.71
C GLU A 76 4.13 -6.12 11.26
N SER A 77 3.87 -4.81 11.18
CA SER A 77 4.89 -3.78 10.93
C SER A 77 5.57 -3.87 9.56
N THR A 78 4.90 -4.48 8.59
CA THR A 78 5.36 -4.47 7.21
C THR A 78 5.08 -3.09 6.60
N ILE A 79 6.02 -2.54 5.85
CA ILE A 79 5.95 -1.17 5.33
C ILE A 79 6.02 -1.15 3.81
N ILE A 80 5.15 -0.33 3.19
CA ILE A 80 5.22 -0.05 1.75
C ILE A 80 5.34 1.46 1.57
N PRO A 81 6.32 1.95 0.78
CA PRO A 81 6.43 3.38 0.50
C PRO A 81 5.20 3.91 -0.23
N LEU A 82 4.70 5.07 0.17
CA LEU A 82 3.51 5.67 -0.45
C LEU A 82 3.68 5.89 -1.95
N GLU A 83 4.86 6.34 -2.38
CA GLU A 83 5.11 6.63 -3.78
C GLU A 83 5.06 5.41 -4.68
N ARG A 84 5.06 4.20 -4.12
CA ARG A 84 5.00 2.97 -4.90
C ARG A 84 3.61 2.34 -4.92
N ILE A 85 2.65 2.92 -4.25
CA ILE A 85 1.28 2.40 -4.22
C ILE A 85 0.49 2.94 -5.40
N LEU A 86 -0.11 2.03 -6.18
CA LEU A 86 -0.92 2.38 -7.35
C LEU A 86 -2.37 2.63 -6.96
N LYS A 87 -2.96 1.72 -6.20
CA LYS A 87 -4.34 1.90 -5.74
C LYS A 87 -4.65 0.96 -4.57
N VAL A 88 -5.76 1.26 -3.91
CA VAL A 88 -6.29 0.47 -2.80
C VAL A 88 -7.72 0.08 -3.14
N SER A 89 -8.04 -1.18 -2.98
CA SER A 89 -9.38 -1.68 -3.30
C SER A 89 -10.15 -2.12 -2.05
#